data_c38a34f80c3bcee7d0a4fdb40e192b88
#
_entry.id   c38a34f80c3bcee7d0a4fdb40e192b88
#
_cell.length_a   1.000
_cell.length_b   1.000
_cell.length_c   1.000
_cell.angle_alpha   90.00
_cell.angle_beta   90.00
_cell.angle_gamma   90.00
#
_symmetry.space_group_name_H-M   'P 1'
#
loop_
_entity.id
_entity.type
_entity.pdbx_description
1 polymer ?
#
loop_
_entity_poly.entity_id
_entity_poly.type
_entity_poly.pdbx_seq_one_letter_code
_entity_poly.pdbx_strand_id
1 'polypeptide(L)'
;MIELSVLGLDPAPQGSKRHVGGGRLIESSKRVKPWRAAVAHEARLTGQQVAGPCAVELRFRFTRPRSHCKASGGLRASAPRFCVVKRNDLDKCCRSTLDGLVDGGLLADDCLVVELFASKHYCGIGEQPGAVVRIRPLITETDCAAMNPSRTTPERPRL
;
A
#
# COMPACT_ATOMS: atom_id res chain seq x y z
N MET A 1 7.08 9.32 10.26
CA MET A 1 6.05 8.38 9.79
C MET A 1 5.06 9.16 8.94
N ILE A 2 4.78 8.71 7.72
CA ILE A 2 3.82 9.32 6.79
C ILE A 2 2.58 8.44 6.79
N GLU A 3 1.39 9.04 6.87
CA GLU A 3 0.11 8.33 6.76
C GLU A 3 -0.77 9.04 5.74
N LEU A 4 -1.42 8.26 4.87
CA LEU A 4 -2.45 8.73 3.95
C LEU A 4 -3.61 7.74 3.86
N SER A 5 -4.77 8.21 3.44
CA SER A 5 -5.98 7.41 3.29
C SER A 5 -6.60 7.63 1.93
N VAL A 6 -6.81 6.55 1.20
CA VAL A 6 -7.58 6.54 -0.05
C VAL A 6 -8.96 6.01 0.28
N LEU A 7 -10.00 6.82 0.08
CA LEU A 7 -11.37 6.51 0.50
C LEU A 7 -12.35 6.58 -0.69
N GLY A 8 -13.46 5.84 -0.56
CA GLY A 8 -14.56 5.87 -1.53
C GLY A 8 -14.39 4.92 -2.73
N LEU A 9 -13.28 4.20 -2.83
CA LEU A 9 -13.01 3.23 -3.88
C LEU A 9 -12.58 1.89 -3.29
N ASP A 10 -13.10 0.78 -3.84
CA ASP A 10 -12.54 -0.54 -3.53
C ASP A 10 -11.11 -0.66 -4.06
N PRO A 11 -10.17 -1.16 -3.25
CA PRO A 11 -8.84 -1.48 -3.73
C PRO A 11 -8.87 -2.39 -4.95
N ALA A 12 -8.01 -2.15 -5.93
CA ALA A 12 -8.02 -2.88 -7.18
C ALA A 12 -6.74 -3.69 -7.36
N PRO A 13 -6.85 -5.03 -7.43
CA PRO A 13 -5.69 -5.88 -7.67
C PRO A 13 -5.18 -5.68 -9.10
N GLN A 14 -3.90 -5.39 -9.25
CA GLN A 14 -3.21 -5.34 -10.54
C GLN A 14 -3.00 -6.76 -11.04
N GLY A 15 -3.85 -7.17 -11.96
CA GLY A 15 -3.95 -8.55 -12.39
C GLY A 15 -3.09 -8.93 -13.57
N SER A 16 -3.52 -9.98 -14.26
CA SER A 16 -2.85 -10.51 -15.43
C SER A 16 -2.97 -9.54 -16.60
N LYS A 17 -1.85 -9.19 -17.19
CA LYS A 17 -1.83 -8.49 -18.46
C LYS A 17 -2.38 -9.44 -19.55
N ARG A 18 -3.34 -8.97 -20.34
CA ARG A 18 -3.87 -9.71 -21.50
C ARG A 18 -3.14 -9.29 -22.76
N HIS A 19 -2.68 -10.26 -23.52
CA HIS A 19 -2.11 -10.02 -24.83
C HIS A 19 -3.24 -9.62 -25.83
N VAL A 20 -3.08 -8.46 -26.48
CA VAL A 20 -4.08 -7.94 -27.44
C VAL A 20 -3.55 -7.88 -28.87
N GLY A 21 -2.53 -8.69 -29.19
CA GLY A 21 -1.88 -8.69 -30.50
C GLY A 21 -0.77 -7.63 -30.63
N GLY A 22 0.10 -7.79 -31.65
CA GLY A 22 1.19 -6.83 -31.91
C GLY A 22 2.17 -6.60 -30.76
N GLY A 23 2.37 -7.59 -29.86
CA GLY A 23 3.28 -7.45 -28.70
C GLY A 23 2.76 -6.57 -27.56
N ARG A 24 1.53 -6.06 -27.63
CA ARG A 24 0.95 -5.18 -26.61
C ARG A 24 0.27 -5.98 -25.49
N LEU A 25 0.67 -5.68 -24.27
CA LEU A 25 0.05 -6.19 -23.03
C LEU A 25 -0.83 -5.08 -22.43
N ILE A 26 -2.11 -5.36 -22.23
CA ILE A 26 -3.04 -4.42 -21.57
C ILE A 26 -3.48 -5.00 -20.24
N GLU A 27 -3.49 -4.15 -19.19
CA GLU A 27 -4.10 -4.48 -17.91
C GLU A 27 -5.57 -4.84 -18.11
N SER A 28 -5.96 -6.04 -17.71
CA SER A 28 -7.32 -6.54 -17.93
C SER A 28 -8.36 -5.95 -16.98
N SER A 29 -7.93 -5.41 -15.84
CA SER A 29 -8.83 -4.84 -14.84
C SER A 29 -9.05 -3.34 -15.06
N LYS A 30 -10.28 -2.97 -15.44
CA LYS A 30 -10.70 -1.56 -15.57
C LYS A 30 -10.62 -0.79 -14.24
N ARG A 31 -10.54 -1.47 -13.09
CA ARG A 31 -10.51 -0.86 -11.76
C ARG A 31 -9.11 -0.40 -11.34
N VAL A 32 -8.04 -0.96 -11.90
CA VAL A 32 -6.66 -0.66 -11.50
C VAL A 32 -6.29 0.79 -11.78
N LYS A 33 -6.63 1.30 -12.97
CA LYS A 33 -6.28 2.67 -13.37
C LYS A 33 -6.92 3.73 -12.45
N PRO A 34 -8.24 3.71 -12.15
CA PRO A 34 -8.83 4.61 -11.17
C PRO A 34 -8.24 4.48 -9.77
N TRP A 35 -7.95 3.25 -9.31
CA TRP A 35 -7.34 3.00 -8.01
C TRP A 35 -5.95 3.63 -7.91
N ARG A 36 -5.06 3.36 -8.88
CA ARG A 36 -3.71 3.96 -8.91
C ARG A 36 -3.77 5.48 -8.96
N ALA A 37 -4.69 6.05 -9.76
CA ALA A 37 -4.86 7.49 -9.83
C ALA A 37 -5.30 8.11 -8.49
N ALA A 38 -6.19 7.43 -7.75
CA ALA A 38 -6.61 7.87 -6.42
C ALA A 38 -5.45 7.80 -5.41
N VAL A 39 -4.69 6.68 -5.39
CA VAL A 39 -3.48 6.55 -4.56
C VAL A 39 -2.46 7.64 -4.89
N ALA A 40 -2.19 7.87 -6.17
CA ALA A 40 -1.24 8.88 -6.63
C ALA A 40 -1.70 10.31 -6.25
N HIS A 41 -3.00 10.56 -6.27
CA HIS A 41 -3.55 11.84 -5.83
C HIS A 41 -3.27 12.09 -4.36
N GLU A 42 -3.64 11.14 -3.49
CA GLU A 42 -3.41 11.25 -2.04
C GLU A 42 -1.91 11.31 -1.70
N ALA A 43 -1.08 10.56 -2.43
CA ALA A 43 0.37 10.61 -2.28
C ALA A 43 0.92 12.02 -2.55
N ARG A 44 0.49 12.69 -3.64
CA ARG A 44 0.91 14.06 -3.97
C ARG A 44 0.50 15.07 -2.89
N LEU A 45 -0.68 14.90 -2.30
CA LEU A 45 -1.17 15.81 -1.25
C LEU A 45 -0.30 15.80 0.01
N THR A 46 0.48 14.73 0.24
CA THR A 46 1.43 14.70 1.37
C THR A 46 2.57 15.72 1.23
N GLY A 47 2.91 16.11 0.00
CA GLY A 47 4.05 16.98 -0.28
C GLY A 47 5.42 16.39 0.13
N GLN A 48 5.48 15.08 0.42
CA GLN A 48 6.67 14.40 0.91
C GLN A 48 7.20 13.41 -0.12
N GLN A 49 8.47 13.06 -0.01
CA GLN A 49 9.10 12.00 -0.79
C GLN A 49 10.00 11.14 0.09
N VAL A 50 9.91 9.83 -0.08
CA VAL A 50 10.78 8.84 0.55
C VAL A 50 11.74 8.33 -0.51
N ALA A 51 13.03 8.65 -0.33
CA ALA A 51 14.10 8.31 -1.27
C ALA A 51 15.07 7.26 -0.71
N GLY A 52 14.80 6.69 0.46
CA GLY A 52 15.61 5.66 1.11
C GLY A 52 14.77 4.44 1.51
N PRO A 53 15.42 3.41 2.11
CA PRO A 53 14.75 2.20 2.57
C PRO A 53 13.58 2.53 3.50
N CYS A 54 12.47 1.84 3.32
CA CYS A 54 11.29 2.09 4.13
C CYS A 54 10.47 0.82 4.43
N ALA A 55 9.71 0.90 5.52
CA ALA A 55 8.66 -0.04 5.86
C ALA A 55 7.30 0.53 5.45
N VAL A 56 6.46 -0.30 4.82
CA VAL A 56 5.12 0.09 4.40
C VAL A 56 4.08 -0.82 5.04
N GLU A 57 3.05 -0.21 5.63
CA GLU A 57 1.86 -0.90 6.12
C GLU A 57 0.67 -0.52 5.25
N LEU A 58 -0.06 -1.53 4.73
CA LEU A 58 -1.24 -1.39 3.89
C LEU A 58 -2.43 -2.07 4.55
N ARG A 59 -3.48 -1.30 4.86
CA ARG A 59 -4.74 -1.83 5.39
C ARG A 59 -5.86 -1.59 4.40
N PHE A 60 -6.23 -2.62 3.64
CA PHE A 60 -7.29 -2.56 2.65
C PHE A 60 -8.66 -2.81 3.26
N ARG A 61 -9.64 -1.98 2.90
CA ARG A 61 -11.06 -2.12 3.23
C ARG A 61 -11.87 -2.27 1.97
N PHE A 62 -12.64 -3.34 1.88
CA PHE A 62 -13.49 -3.64 0.74
C PHE A 62 -14.96 -3.45 1.07
N THR A 63 -15.73 -3.00 0.11
CA THR A 63 -17.19 -2.90 0.22
C THR A 63 -17.78 -4.22 0.69
N ARG A 64 -18.60 -4.15 1.73
CA ARG A 64 -19.26 -5.32 2.30
C ARG A 64 -20.48 -5.72 1.46
N PRO A 65 -20.62 -7.00 1.09
CA PRO A 65 -21.82 -7.47 0.41
C PRO A 65 -23.08 -7.27 1.27
N ARG A 66 -24.19 -6.93 0.63
CA ARG A 66 -25.48 -6.76 1.31
C ARG A 66 -25.94 -8.01 2.08
N SER A 67 -25.57 -9.20 1.59
CA SER A 67 -25.86 -10.48 2.26
C SER A 67 -25.24 -10.61 3.66
N HIS A 68 -24.23 -9.80 3.99
CA HIS A 68 -23.60 -9.76 5.31
C HIS A 68 -24.35 -8.84 6.30
N CYS A 69 -25.34 -8.09 5.82
CA CYS A 69 -26.12 -7.15 6.64
C CYS A 69 -27.51 -7.69 6.95
N LYS A 70 -28.07 -7.26 8.08
CA LYS A 70 -29.46 -7.50 8.44
C LYS A 70 -30.37 -6.49 7.73
N ALA A 71 -31.61 -6.85 7.46
CA ALA A 71 -32.59 -5.92 6.90
C ALA A 71 -32.90 -4.73 7.85
N SER A 72 -32.80 -4.96 9.15
CA SER A 72 -32.95 -3.93 10.20
C SER A 72 -31.70 -3.06 10.41
N GLY A 73 -30.66 -3.17 9.57
CA GLY A 73 -29.35 -2.58 9.79
C GLY A 73 -28.46 -3.47 10.67
N GLY A 74 -27.18 -3.16 10.66
CA GLY A 74 -26.19 -3.94 11.40
C GLY A 74 -25.69 -5.18 10.67
N LEU A 75 -24.66 -5.81 11.24
CA LEU A 75 -24.05 -7.01 10.67
C LEU A 75 -24.77 -8.27 11.17
N ARG A 76 -24.81 -9.29 10.31
CA ARG A 76 -25.20 -10.64 10.73
C ARG A 76 -24.10 -11.21 11.63
N ALA A 77 -24.46 -12.07 12.60
CA ALA A 77 -23.50 -12.73 13.49
C ALA A 77 -22.46 -13.56 12.70
N SER A 78 -22.87 -14.13 11.56
CA SER A 78 -22.01 -14.89 10.65
C SER A 78 -21.21 -14.03 9.64
N ALA A 79 -21.34 -12.71 9.69
CA ALA A 79 -20.66 -11.84 8.73
C ALA A 79 -19.13 -11.90 8.92
N PRO A 80 -18.37 -12.30 7.89
CA PRO A 80 -16.93 -12.42 8.03
C PRO A 80 -16.27 -11.05 8.18
N ARG A 81 -15.23 -10.99 8.98
CA ARG A 81 -14.38 -9.80 9.13
C ARG A 81 -13.43 -9.63 7.95
N PHE A 82 -12.82 -10.73 7.51
CA PHE A 82 -11.80 -10.71 6.49
C PHE A 82 -12.39 -10.89 5.09
N CYS A 83 -11.81 -10.19 4.10
CA CYS A 83 -12.21 -10.29 2.70
C CYS A 83 -11.44 -11.40 1.99
N VAL A 84 -11.97 -12.63 1.99
CA VAL A 84 -11.34 -13.81 1.36
C VAL A 84 -11.85 -14.10 -0.05
N VAL A 85 -12.03 -13.06 -0.86
CA VAL A 85 -12.57 -13.17 -2.22
C VAL A 85 -11.42 -13.29 -3.23
N LYS A 86 -11.47 -14.30 -4.12
CA LYS A 86 -10.43 -14.60 -5.13
C LYS A 86 -10.05 -13.39 -6.00
N ARG A 87 -11.02 -12.57 -6.39
CA ARG A 87 -10.77 -11.38 -7.23
C ARG A 87 -10.02 -10.25 -6.53
N ASN A 88 -9.80 -10.34 -5.23
CA ASN A 88 -9.15 -9.32 -4.39
C ASN A 88 -7.88 -9.90 -3.76
N ASP A 89 -6.96 -10.42 -4.58
CA ASP A 89 -5.69 -10.97 -4.12
C ASP A 89 -4.86 -9.88 -3.45
N LEU A 90 -4.34 -10.19 -2.27
CA LEU A 90 -3.66 -9.22 -1.40
C LEU A 90 -2.38 -8.68 -2.04
N ASP A 91 -1.54 -9.57 -2.55
CA ASP A 91 -0.29 -9.24 -3.26
C ASP A 91 -0.52 -8.30 -4.43
N LYS A 92 -1.57 -8.56 -5.22
CA LYS A 92 -1.95 -7.74 -6.37
C LYS A 92 -2.50 -6.37 -5.98
N CYS A 93 -3.18 -6.27 -4.82
CA CYS A 93 -3.58 -4.98 -4.27
C CYS A 93 -2.38 -4.20 -3.75
N CYS A 94 -1.41 -4.87 -3.10
CA CYS A 94 -0.17 -4.23 -2.69
C CYS A 94 0.55 -3.64 -3.90
N ARG A 95 0.76 -4.43 -4.95
CA ARG A 95 1.45 -4.00 -6.15
C ARG A 95 0.81 -2.75 -6.77
N SER A 96 -0.51 -2.75 -7.00
CA SER A 96 -1.19 -1.59 -7.57
C SER A 96 -1.12 -0.34 -6.70
N THR A 97 -1.04 -0.53 -5.39
CA THR A 97 -0.92 0.58 -4.44
C THR A 97 0.50 1.13 -4.42
N LEU A 98 1.52 0.27 -4.36
CA LEU A 98 2.92 0.71 -4.43
C LEU A 98 3.21 1.45 -5.73
N ASP A 99 2.76 0.91 -6.89
CA ASP A 99 2.84 1.62 -8.17
C ASP A 99 2.17 3.00 -8.11
N GLY A 100 1.01 3.12 -7.42
CA GLY A 100 0.33 4.39 -7.23
C GLY A 100 1.09 5.38 -6.35
N LEU A 101 1.80 4.90 -5.32
CA LEU A 101 2.66 5.74 -4.48
C LEU A 101 3.86 6.30 -5.27
N VAL A 102 4.43 5.49 -6.16
CA VAL A 102 5.49 5.92 -7.09
C VAL A 102 4.94 6.91 -8.11
N ASP A 103 3.79 6.63 -8.75
CA ASP A 103 3.13 7.55 -9.69
C ASP A 103 2.81 8.91 -9.03
N GLY A 104 2.57 8.91 -7.73
CA GLY A 104 2.32 10.10 -6.92
C GLY A 104 3.57 10.83 -6.44
N GLY A 105 4.76 10.23 -6.59
CA GLY A 105 6.04 10.79 -6.17
C GLY A 105 6.33 10.69 -4.67
N LEU A 106 5.48 9.98 -3.89
CA LEU A 106 5.72 9.75 -2.47
C LEU A 106 6.83 8.72 -2.24
N LEU A 107 6.89 7.66 -3.04
CA LEU A 107 8.03 6.77 -3.14
C LEU A 107 8.83 7.12 -4.40
N ALA A 108 10.16 7.22 -4.28
CA ALA A 108 11.01 7.41 -5.46
C ALA A 108 11.00 6.17 -6.35
N ASP A 109 10.93 4.97 -5.73
CA ASP A 109 10.85 3.67 -6.42
C ASP A 109 10.27 2.63 -5.44
N ASP A 110 9.55 1.63 -5.94
CA ASP A 110 8.97 0.56 -5.11
C ASP A 110 10.03 -0.42 -4.56
N CYS A 111 11.22 -0.49 -5.17
CA CYS A 111 12.35 -1.26 -4.66
C CYS A 111 12.87 -0.77 -3.29
N LEU A 112 12.52 0.45 -2.88
CA LEU A 112 12.86 1.00 -1.57
C LEU A 112 12.06 0.37 -0.42
N VAL A 113 10.99 -0.36 -0.73
CA VAL A 113 10.17 -1.04 0.26
C VAL A 113 10.84 -2.35 0.67
N VAL A 114 11.47 -2.36 1.84
CA VAL A 114 12.19 -3.52 2.38
C VAL A 114 11.41 -4.29 3.43
N GLU A 115 10.37 -3.67 4.00
CA GLU A 115 9.40 -4.31 4.90
C GLU A 115 7.99 -3.99 4.41
N LEU A 116 7.16 -5.00 4.21
CA LEU A 116 5.76 -4.83 3.81
C LEU A 116 4.83 -5.61 4.72
N PHE A 117 3.96 -4.90 5.43
CA PHE A 117 2.83 -5.49 6.13
C PHE A 117 1.54 -5.14 5.40
N ALA A 118 0.73 -6.15 5.08
CA ALA A 118 -0.53 -5.93 4.38
C ALA A 118 -1.67 -6.76 4.97
N SER A 119 -2.87 -6.16 5.01
CA SER A 119 -4.08 -6.83 5.45
C SER A 119 -5.29 -6.39 4.65
N LYS A 120 -6.32 -7.26 4.55
CA LYS A 120 -7.57 -6.95 3.86
C LYS A 120 -8.79 -7.34 4.69
N HIS A 121 -9.71 -6.41 4.82
CA HIS A 121 -10.91 -6.54 5.62
C HIS A 121 -12.15 -6.09 4.82
N TYR A 122 -13.33 -6.47 5.27
CA TYR A 122 -14.55 -5.79 4.85
C TYR A 122 -14.76 -4.53 5.68
N CYS A 123 -15.35 -3.51 5.07
CA CYS A 123 -15.79 -2.31 5.78
C CYS A 123 -16.70 -2.66 6.96
N GLY A 124 -16.55 -1.95 8.06
CA GLY A 124 -17.53 -1.88 9.12
C GLY A 124 -18.78 -1.11 8.66
N ILE A 125 -19.76 -0.98 9.57
CA ILE A 125 -20.94 -0.16 9.30
C ILE A 125 -20.53 1.31 9.28
N GLY A 126 -20.90 2.01 8.22
CA GLY A 126 -20.54 3.43 8.03
C GLY A 126 -19.10 3.68 7.56
N GLU A 127 -18.27 2.64 7.46
CA GLU A 127 -16.94 2.79 6.89
C GLU A 127 -16.96 2.83 5.36
N GLN A 128 -16.08 3.64 4.78
CA GLN A 128 -15.87 3.68 3.35
C GLN A 128 -14.81 2.66 2.93
N PRO A 129 -14.96 2.05 1.72
CA PRO A 129 -13.91 1.23 1.13
C PRO A 129 -12.69 2.08 0.80
N GLY A 130 -11.53 1.42 0.72
CA GLY A 130 -10.29 2.12 0.42
C GLY A 130 -9.07 1.47 1.05
N ALA A 131 -8.05 2.26 1.31
CA ALA A 131 -6.86 1.83 2.03
C ALA A 131 -6.32 2.92 2.98
N VAL A 132 -5.77 2.48 4.09
CA VAL A 132 -4.85 3.28 4.90
C VAL A 132 -3.43 2.81 4.59
N VAL A 133 -2.56 3.75 4.28
CA VAL A 133 -1.16 3.53 3.95
C VAL A 133 -0.31 4.24 4.98
N ARG A 134 0.63 3.54 5.60
CA ARG A 134 1.63 4.09 6.50
C ARG A 134 3.02 3.79 5.98
N ILE A 135 3.87 4.79 5.90
CA ILE A 135 5.24 4.64 5.46
C ILE A 135 6.17 5.15 6.56
N ARG A 136 7.10 4.31 6.95
CA ARG A 136 8.12 4.64 7.93
C ARG A 136 9.49 4.53 7.25
N PRO A 137 10.21 5.64 6.99
CA PRO A 137 11.60 5.59 6.59
C PRO A 137 12.43 4.80 7.61
N LEU A 138 13.35 3.98 7.12
CA LEU A 138 14.27 3.22 7.96
C LEU A 138 15.62 3.95 8.00
N ILE A 139 16.20 4.01 9.21
CA ILE A 139 17.52 4.59 9.43
C ILE A 139 18.55 3.57 8.95
N THR A 140 19.44 3.97 8.04
CA THR A 140 20.58 3.15 7.62
C THR A 140 21.73 3.32 8.61
N GLU A 141 22.66 2.36 8.67
CA GLU A 141 23.88 2.49 9.50
C GLU A 141 24.70 3.73 9.13
N THR A 142 24.66 4.12 7.85
CA THR A 142 25.30 5.34 7.35
C THR A 142 24.69 6.60 7.97
N ASP A 143 23.37 6.63 8.16
CA ASP A 143 22.68 7.77 8.81
C ASP A 143 23.04 7.85 10.30
N CYS A 144 23.19 6.68 10.95
CA CYS A 144 23.65 6.61 12.35
C CYS A 144 25.09 7.16 12.51
N ALA A 145 25.98 6.92 11.56
CA ALA A 145 27.35 7.44 11.56
C ALA A 145 27.36 8.97 11.38
N ALA A 146 26.49 9.51 10.54
CA ALA A 146 26.37 10.96 10.34
C ALA A 146 25.78 11.69 11.57
N MET A 147 24.93 11.01 12.34
CA MET A 147 24.34 11.58 13.57
C MET A 147 25.27 11.51 14.79
N ASN A 148 26.38 10.76 14.75
CA ASN A 148 27.31 10.61 15.86
C ASN A 148 28.78 10.66 15.37
N PRO A 149 29.30 11.84 14.96
CA PRO A 149 30.65 11.99 14.43
C PRO A 149 31.78 11.72 15.45
N SER A 150 31.45 11.46 16.71
CA SER A 150 32.43 11.28 17.81
C SER A 150 32.84 9.82 18.07
N ARG A 151 32.42 8.84 17.27
CA ARG A 151 32.97 7.48 17.33
C ARG A 151 34.16 7.34 16.37
N THR A 152 35.30 7.93 16.72
CA THR A 152 36.61 7.55 16.21
C THR A 152 36.88 6.08 16.52
N THR A 153 37.06 5.30 15.49
CA THR A 153 37.52 3.90 15.58
C THR A 153 38.83 3.85 16.35
N PRO A 154 39.00 3.03 17.39
CA PRO A 154 40.31 2.88 18.02
C PRO A 154 41.28 2.26 17.01
N GLU A 155 42.39 2.98 16.76
CA GLU A 155 43.53 2.46 16.01
C GLU A 155 44.01 1.15 16.61
N ARG A 156 44.09 0.08 15.81
CA ARG A 156 44.73 -1.15 16.23
C ARG A 156 46.26 -0.89 16.34
N PRO A 157 46.89 -1.21 17.48
CA PRO A 157 48.35 -1.15 17.55
C PRO A 157 48.97 -2.13 16.53
N ARG A 158 49.91 -1.65 15.76
CA ARG A 158 50.75 -2.52 14.91
C ARG A 158 51.74 -3.25 15.79
N LEU A 159 51.70 -4.59 15.77
CA LEU A 159 52.77 -5.45 16.26
C LEU A 159 53.82 -5.64 15.18
#